data_1adde070629c8b40dbe31bb4beb10eb8
#
_entry.id   1adde070629c8b40dbe31bb4beb10eb8
#
_cell.length_a   1.000
_cell.length_b   1.000
_cell.length_c   1.000
_cell.angle_alpha   90.00
_cell.angle_beta   90.00
_cell.angle_gamma   90.00
#
_symmetry.space_group_name_H-M   'P 1'
#
loop_
_entity.id
_entity.type
_entity.pdbx_description
1 polymer ?
#
loop_
_entity_poly.entity_id
_entity_poly.type
_entity_poly.pdbx_seq_one_letter_code
_entity_poly.pdbx_strand_id
1 'polypeptide(L)'
;MATKSSLDLRSDPRAMIGTREFDAPRDLVFAVFTDPKHLAQWWGPNGFTTTTLSFDMRTGGVWRFIMHGPDGRDYQNRITYEEIVPNERIAYRHGGEPDVEPVQMRQTIVFDDLGGRRTRITWRLDFPSAAERERVIKEYGADTGMVQTLTRLADYLAADTMQTERNFASGR
;
A
#
# COMPACT_ATOMS: atom_id res chain seq x y z
N MET A 1 12.33 19.08 3.10
CA MET A 1 12.02 18.85 1.68
C MET A 1 11.12 17.65 1.54
N ALA A 2 10.09 17.76 0.72
CA ALA A 2 9.24 16.62 0.42
C ALA A 2 10.05 15.55 -0.31
N THR A 3 10.05 14.33 0.21
CA THR A 3 10.71 13.19 -0.39
C THR A 3 9.86 12.67 -1.56
N LYS A 4 10.48 12.42 -2.68
CA LYS A 4 9.79 11.86 -3.84
C LYS A 4 9.78 10.34 -3.77
N SER A 5 8.74 9.75 -4.32
CA SER A 5 8.69 8.31 -4.54
C SER A 5 9.69 7.93 -5.63
N SER A 6 10.35 6.80 -5.47
CA SER A 6 11.15 6.19 -6.54
C SER A 6 10.53 4.88 -6.95
N LEU A 7 10.72 4.52 -8.22
CA LEU A 7 10.17 3.31 -8.80
C LEU A 7 11.26 2.60 -9.60
N ASP A 8 11.54 1.36 -9.24
CA ASP A 8 12.51 0.52 -9.92
C ASP A 8 11.79 -0.56 -10.73
N LEU A 9 11.93 -0.49 -12.05
CA LEU A 9 11.41 -1.47 -13.00
C LEU A 9 12.51 -2.25 -13.71
N ARG A 10 13.78 -1.99 -13.36
CA ARG A 10 14.95 -2.50 -14.09
C ARG A 10 15.71 -3.60 -13.38
N SER A 11 15.77 -3.57 -12.06
CA SER A 11 16.54 -4.53 -11.27
C SER A 11 16.07 -5.96 -11.45
N ASP A 12 14.76 -6.15 -11.64
CA ASP A 12 14.15 -7.46 -11.85
C ASP A 12 12.98 -7.29 -12.84
N PRO A 13 13.00 -7.96 -14.00
CA PRO A 13 11.95 -7.81 -15.00
C PRO A 13 10.58 -8.33 -14.56
N ARG A 14 10.52 -9.11 -13.47
CA ARG A 14 9.27 -9.61 -12.91
C ARG A 14 8.77 -8.75 -11.76
N ALA A 15 9.52 -7.75 -11.33
CA ALA A 15 9.20 -6.98 -10.13
C ALA A 15 8.98 -5.51 -10.43
N MET A 16 8.22 -4.91 -9.52
CA MET A 16 8.07 -3.45 -9.43
C MET A 16 8.40 -3.10 -7.98
N ILE A 17 9.31 -2.15 -7.76
CA ILE A 17 9.75 -1.79 -6.43
C ILE A 17 9.56 -0.29 -6.24
N GLY A 18 8.60 0.06 -5.38
CA GLY A 18 8.37 1.45 -4.99
C GLY A 18 9.05 1.73 -3.65
N THR A 19 9.68 2.89 -3.53
CA THR A 19 10.36 3.30 -2.30
C THR A 19 9.99 4.74 -1.98
N ARG A 20 9.71 5.03 -0.71
CA ARG A 20 9.47 6.38 -0.23
C ARG A 20 9.83 6.52 1.24
N GLU A 21 10.31 7.70 1.60
CA GLU A 21 10.56 8.07 3.01
C GLU A 21 9.42 8.97 3.50
N PHE A 22 9.08 8.82 4.78
CA PHE A 22 8.00 9.57 5.43
C PHE A 22 8.51 10.21 6.72
N ASP A 23 8.05 11.41 7.02
CA ASP A 23 8.30 12.10 8.28
C ASP A 23 7.31 11.62 9.35
N ALA A 24 7.33 10.33 9.62
CA ALA A 24 6.45 9.65 10.58
C ALA A 24 7.19 8.47 11.18
N PRO A 25 6.96 8.14 12.46
CA PRO A 25 7.62 7.00 13.09
C PRO A 25 7.12 5.67 12.51
N ARG A 26 7.97 4.66 12.59
CA ARG A 26 7.73 3.34 11.97
C ARG A 26 6.44 2.68 12.46
N ASP A 27 6.14 2.78 13.73
CA ASP A 27 4.91 2.20 14.30
C ASP A 27 3.64 2.85 13.72
N LEU A 28 3.67 4.15 13.49
CA LEU A 28 2.54 4.85 12.86
C LEU A 28 2.39 4.44 11.38
N VAL A 29 3.51 4.38 10.64
CA VAL A 29 3.47 3.95 9.24
C VAL A 29 2.94 2.52 9.13
N PHE A 30 3.36 1.62 10.02
CA PHE A 30 2.86 0.26 10.08
C PHE A 30 1.36 0.24 10.41
N ALA A 31 0.92 1.06 11.37
CA ALA A 31 -0.48 1.11 11.80
C ALA A 31 -1.43 1.47 10.65
N VAL A 32 -1.04 2.39 9.77
CA VAL A 32 -1.91 2.81 8.65
C VAL A 32 -2.02 1.75 7.56
N PHE A 33 -1.17 0.73 7.56
CA PHE A 33 -1.27 -0.45 6.71
C PHE A 33 -2.09 -1.59 7.34
N THR A 34 -2.36 -1.53 8.64
CA THR A 34 -2.91 -2.67 9.38
C THR A 34 -4.27 -2.40 10.02
N ASP A 35 -4.88 -1.26 9.70
CA ASP A 35 -6.20 -0.88 10.18
C ASP A 35 -7.07 -0.53 8.97
N PRO A 36 -8.24 -1.19 8.79
CA PRO A 36 -9.11 -0.92 7.65
C PRO A 36 -9.65 0.51 7.63
N LYS A 37 -9.77 1.17 8.77
CA LYS A 37 -10.18 2.58 8.84
C LYS A 37 -9.14 3.49 8.20
N HIS A 38 -7.86 3.22 8.44
CA HIS A 38 -6.76 3.94 7.80
C HIS A 38 -6.68 3.59 6.32
N LEU A 39 -6.73 2.30 5.98
CA LEU A 39 -6.63 1.85 4.59
C LEU A 39 -7.70 2.49 3.69
N ALA A 40 -8.92 2.68 4.21
CA ALA A 40 -9.99 3.32 3.47
C ALA A 40 -9.68 4.77 3.06
N GLN A 41 -8.72 5.41 3.73
CA GLN A 41 -8.41 6.83 3.49
C GLN A 41 -7.35 7.04 2.41
N TRP A 42 -6.46 6.09 2.17
CA TRP A 42 -5.31 6.32 1.28
C TRP A 42 -5.06 5.21 0.26
N TRP A 43 -5.63 4.03 0.42
CA TRP A 43 -5.32 2.88 -0.43
C TRP A 43 -5.76 3.12 -1.87
N GLY A 44 -4.85 2.89 -2.81
CA GLY A 44 -5.11 2.97 -4.24
C GLY A 44 -4.61 4.26 -4.89
N PRO A 45 -4.60 4.28 -6.24
CA PRO A 45 -4.19 5.45 -7.00
C PRO A 45 -5.21 6.60 -6.89
N ASN A 46 -4.84 7.74 -7.46
CA ASN A 46 -5.68 8.94 -7.42
C ASN A 46 -7.09 8.66 -7.97
N GLY A 47 -8.07 9.19 -7.25
CA GLY A 47 -9.47 9.06 -7.64
C GLY A 47 -10.16 7.77 -7.20
N PHE A 48 -9.40 6.81 -6.65
CA PHE A 48 -9.98 5.58 -6.12
C PHE A 48 -10.42 5.75 -4.67
N THR A 49 -11.52 5.05 -4.33
CA THR A 49 -11.94 4.86 -2.94
C THR A 49 -12.02 3.36 -2.67
N THR A 50 -11.97 2.97 -1.40
CA THR A 50 -11.92 1.56 -1.01
C THR A 50 -12.98 1.25 0.02
N THR A 51 -13.78 0.21 -0.25
CA THR A 51 -14.75 -0.34 0.70
C THR A 51 -14.27 -1.70 1.17
N THR A 52 -14.04 -1.86 2.46
CA THR A 52 -13.66 -3.14 3.05
C THR A 52 -14.89 -4.00 3.31
N LEU A 53 -14.91 -5.21 2.77
CA LEU A 53 -15.98 -6.19 2.99
C LEU A 53 -15.67 -7.07 4.21
N SER A 54 -14.41 -7.50 4.35
CA SER A 54 -13.93 -8.27 5.50
C SER A 54 -12.45 -8.03 5.68
N PHE A 55 -11.98 -8.11 6.92
CA PHE A 55 -10.59 -7.82 7.24
C PHE A 55 -10.14 -8.67 8.42
N ASP A 56 -9.08 -9.46 8.23
CA ASP A 56 -8.51 -10.31 9.27
C ASP A 56 -6.99 -10.17 9.21
N MET A 57 -6.44 -9.30 10.07
CA MET A 57 -5.02 -8.94 10.06
C MET A 57 -4.20 -9.93 10.88
N ARG A 58 -3.99 -11.12 10.32
CA ARG A 58 -3.14 -12.16 10.88
C ARG A 58 -2.55 -13.00 9.74
N THR A 59 -1.52 -13.75 10.03
CA THR A 59 -0.97 -14.70 9.05
C THR A 59 -2.06 -15.71 8.66
N GLY A 60 -2.29 -15.86 7.36
CA GLY A 60 -3.38 -16.66 6.82
C GLY A 60 -4.72 -15.93 6.76
N GLY A 61 -4.82 -14.74 7.34
CA GLY A 61 -6.03 -13.93 7.28
C GLY A 61 -6.23 -13.27 5.92
N VAL A 62 -7.43 -12.80 5.66
CA VAL A 62 -7.83 -12.29 4.35
C VAL A 62 -8.44 -10.90 4.49
N TRP A 63 -8.06 -10.02 3.58
CA TRP A 63 -8.72 -8.73 3.38
C TRP A 63 -9.44 -8.77 2.04
N ARG A 64 -10.76 -8.66 2.09
CA ARG A 64 -11.59 -8.54 0.89
C ARG A 64 -12.10 -7.10 0.80
N PHE A 65 -11.95 -6.51 -0.37
CA PHE A 65 -12.32 -5.11 -0.55
C PHE A 65 -12.70 -4.81 -1.99
N ILE A 66 -13.41 -3.71 -2.17
CA ILE A 66 -13.78 -3.18 -3.47
C ILE A 66 -13.05 -1.85 -3.65
N MET A 67 -12.34 -1.70 -4.75
CA MET A 67 -11.78 -0.41 -5.16
C MET A 67 -12.74 0.21 -6.16
N HIS A 68 -13.23 1.40 -5.84
CA HIS A 68 -14.13 2.16 -6.70
C HIS A 68 -13.31 3.12 -7.54
N GLY A 69 -13.27 2.90 -8.86
CA GLY A 69 -12.52 3.73 -9.77
C GLY A 69 -13.21 5.07 -10.07
N PRO A 70 -12.44 6.06 -10.50
CA PRO A 70 -13.00 7.37 -10.87
C PRO A 70 -13.91 7.32 -12.10
N ASP A 71 -13.82 6.24 -12.89
CA ASP A 71 -14.67 5.97 -14.05
C ASP A 71 -15.99 5.28 -13.70
N GLY A 72 -16.23 5.00 -12.41
CA GLY A 72 -17.41 4.30 -11.91
C GLY A 72 -17.29 2.79 -11.91
N ARG A 73 -16.17 2.23 -12.36
CA ARG A 73 -15.94 0.79 -12.32
C ARG A 73 -15.50 0.35 -10.92
N ASP A 74 -16.10 -0.74 -10.45
CA ASP A 74 -15.74 -1.39 -9.20
C ASP A 74 -14.81 -2.57 -9.47
N TYR A 75 -13.72 -2.65 -8.66
CA TYR A 75 -12.71 -3.71 -8.78
C TYR A 75 -12.74 -4.54 -7.51
N GLN A 76 -13.14 -5.81 -7.63
CA GLN A 76 -13.13 -6.76 -6.52
C GLN A 76 -11.69 -7.20 -6.24
N ASN A 77 -11.26 -7.12 -4.99
CA ASN A 77 -9.90 -7.44 -4.59
C ASN A 77 -9.86 -8.38 -3.40
N ARG A 78 -8.82 -9.21 -3.36
CA ARG A 78 -8.54 -10.11 -2.24
C ARG A 78 -7.05 -10.13 -1.96
N ILE A 79 -6.71 -9.94 -0.71
CA ILE A 79 -5.34 -10.07 -0.20
C ILE A 79 -5.34 -11.16 0.86
N THR A 80 -4.38 -12.09 0.75
CA THR A 80 -4.16 -13.14 1.75
C THR A 80 -2.79 -12.90 2.39
N TYR A 81 -2.78 -12.60 3.69
CA TYR A 81 -1.56 -12.31 4.41
C TYR A 81 -0.74 -13.58 4.65
N GLU A 82 0.53 -13.53 4.30
CA GLU A 82 1.47 -14.66 4.45
C GLU A 82 2.44 -14.45 5.60
N GLU A 83 2.83 -13.18 5.85
CA GLU A 83 3.77 -12.86 6.91
C GLU A 83 3.46 -11.47 7.47
N ILE A 84 3.43 -11.35 8.77
CA ILE A 84 3.25 -10.08 9.46
C ILE A 84 4.26 -10.04 10.60
N VAL A 85 5.26 -9.16 10.47
CA VAL A 85 6.22 -8.89 11.54
C VAL A 85 5.97 -7.46 11.99
N PRO A 86 5.44 -7.25 13.22
CA PRO A 86 5.03 -5.93 13.68
C PRO A 86 6.13 -4.87 13.49
N ASN A 87 5.75 -3.76 12.88
CA ASN A 87 6.59 -2.59 12.58
C ASN A 87 7.74 -2.85 11.59
N GLU A 88 7.91 -4.08 11.07
CA GLU A 88 9.03 -4.43 10.23
C GLU A 88 8.65 -4.87 8.82
N ARG A 89 7.62 -5.75 8.70
CA ARG A 89 7.38 -6.39 7.41
C ARG A 89 5.95 -6.92 7.29
N ILE A 90 5.39 -6.76 6.10
CA ILE A 90 4.12 -7.39 5.69
C ILE A 90 4.35 -8.03 4.33
N ALA A 91 3.98 -9.32 4.19
CA ALA A 91 3.99 -10.00 2.91
C ALA A 91 2.62 -10.63 2.66
N TYR A 92 2.14 -10.53 1.43
CA TYR A 92 0.83 -11.06 1.07
C TYR A 92 0.75 -11.41 -0.41
N ARG A 93 -0.24 -12.24 -0.75
CA ARG A 93 -0.63 -12.51 -2.13
C ARG A 93 -1.88 -11.68 -2.45
N HIS A 94 -1.89 -11.09 -3.63
CA HIS A 94 -2.99 -10.28 -4.13
C HIS A 94 -3.64 -11.01 -5.31
N GLY A 95 -4.96 -11.21 -5.27
CA GLY A 95 -5.69 -11.92 -6.31
C GLY A 95 -5.82 -13.41 -6.04
N GLY A 96 -6.03 -14.19 -7.10
CA GLY A 96 -6.05 -15.65 -7.01
C GLY A 96 -7.41 -16.30 -6.87
N GLU A 97 -8.50 -15.53 -6.84
CA GLU A 97 -9.85 -16.05 -6.77
C GLU A 97 -10.61 -15.75 -8.07
N PRO A 98 -11.56 -16.62 -8.49
CA PRO A 98 -12.30 -16.40 -9.75
C PRO A 98 -13.18 -15.15 -9.76
N ASP A 99 -13.59 -14.67 -8.59
CA ASP A 99 -14.48 -13.52 -8.45
C ASP A 99 -13.74 -12.19 -8.25
N VAL A 100 -12.41 -12.21 -8.28
CA VAL A 100 -11.61 -10.98 -8.14
C VAL A 100 -10.95 -10.63 -9.47
N GLU A 101 -10.43 -9.39 -9.55
CA GLU A 101 -9.73 -8.93 -10.74
C GLU A 101 -8.56 -9.87 -11.09
N PRO A 102 -8.32 -10.12 -12.40
CA PRO A 102 -7.33 -11.12 -12.85
C PRO A 102 -5.89 -10.61 -12.72
N VAL A 103 -5.56 -10.03 -11.58
CA VAL A 103 -4.21 -9.59 -11.25
C VAL A 103 -3.71 -10.47 -10.13
N GLN A 104 -2.61 -11.18 -10.38
CA GLN A 104 -1.99 -12.03 -9.37
C GLN A 104 -0.56 -11.57 -9.14
N MET A 105 -0.24 -11.27 -7.89
CA MET A 105 1.11 -10.87 -7.53
C MET A 105 1.34 -11.12 -6.04
N ARG A 106 2.60 -11.34 -5.70
CA ARG A 106 3.03 -11.35 -4.31
C ARG A 106 3.57 -9.96 -4.00
N GLN A 107 3.23 -9.43 -2.83
CA GLN A 107 3.72 -8.12 -2.41
C GLN A 107 4.42 -8.24 -1.06
N THR A 108 5.48 -7.46 -0.90
CA THR A 108 6.23 -7.38 0.34
C THR A 108 6.48 -5.91 0.64
N ILE A 109 6.16 -5.50 1.87
CA ILE A 109 6.39 -4.14 2.34
C ILE A 109 7.34 -4.21 3.52
N VAL A 110 8.49 -3.56 3.40
CA VAL A 110 9.49 -3.47 4.45
C VAL A 110 9.49 -2.06 5.02
N PHE A 111 9.48 -1.96 6.35
CA PHE A 111 9.44 -0.70 7.09
C PHE A 111 10.79 -0.51 7.79
N ASP A 112 11.59 0.43 7.30
CA ASP A 112 12.90 0.73 7.88
C ASP A 112 12.85 2.00 8.71
N ASP A 113 13.27 1.88 9.97
CA ASP A 113 13.41 3.03 10.88
C ASP A 113 14.70 3.78 10.52
N LEU A 114 14.55 5.02 10.06
CA LEU A 114 15.69 5.86 9.69
C LEU A 114 16.19 6.72 10.84
N GLY A 115 15.54 6.64 12.02
CA GLY A 115 15.80 7.54 13.14
C GLY A 115 15.12 8.89 12.96
N GLY A 116 15.07 9.71 14.01
CA GLY A 116 14.49 11.04 13.95
C GLY A 116 13.02 11.07 13.55
N ARG A 117 12.26 10.03 13.88
CA ARG A 117 10.84 9.87 13.53
C ARG A 117 10.63 9.83 12.01
N ARG A 118 11.55 9.21 11.29
CA ARG A 118 11.46 9.02 9.85
C ARG A 118 11.49 7.53 9.52
N THR A 119 10.72 7.15 8.53
CA THR A 119 10.57 5.77 8.07
C THR A 119 10.73 5.71 6.56
N ARG A 120 11.41 4.69 6.07
CA ARG A 120 11.41 4.35 4.65
C ARG A 120 10.60 3.07 4.47
N ILE A 121 9.68 3.07 3.50
CA ILE A 121 9.09 1.83 3.03
C ILE A 121 9.68 1.44 1.70
N THR A 122 9.84 0.12 1.52
CA THR A 122 10.16 -0.51 0.25
C THR A 122 9.02 -1.46 -0.06
N TRP A 123 8.29 -1.16 -1.12
CA TRP A 123 7.09 -1.91 -1.51
C TRP A 123 7.39 -2.66 -2.80
N ARG A 124 7.59 -3.96 -2.69
CA ARG A 124 7.94 -4.82 -3.81
C ARG A 124 6.73 -5.63 -4.26
N LEU A 125 6.45 -5.58 -5.57
CA LEU A 125 5.45 -6.40 -6.23
C LEU A 125 6.18 -7.40 -7.11
N ASP A 126 5.91 -8.70 -6.91
CA ASP A 126 6.46 -9.78 -7.73
C ASP A 126 5.33 -10.38 -8.56
N PHE A 127 5.48 -10.29 -9.88
CA PHE A 127 4.51 -10.81 -10.84
C PHE A 127 4.90 -12.23 -11.26
N PRO A 128 3.96 -13.06 -11.74
CA PRO A 128 4.26 -14.43 -12.19
C PRO A 128 5.28 -14.49 -13.34
N SER A 129 5.34 -13.43 -14.16
CA SER A 129 6.26 -13.34 -15.29
C SER A 129 6.50 -11.87 -15.65
N ALA A 130 7.56 -11.64 -16.43
CA ALA A 130 7.82 -10.30 -16.98
C ALA A 130 6.68 -9.85 -17.90
N ALA A 131 6.13 -10.76 -18.68
CA ALA A 131 4.99 -10.46 -19.58
C ALA A 131 3.75 -10.04 -18.76
N GLU A 132 3.49 -10.70 -17.63
CA GLU A 132 2.37 -10.35 -16.75
C GLU A 132 2.57 -8.97 -16.13
N ARG A 133 3.78 -8.66 -15.69
CA ARG A 133 4.09 -7.29 -15.20
C ARG A 133 3.77 -6.24 -16.25
N GLU A 134 4.24 -6.45 -17.50
CA GLU A 134 3.99 -5.51 -18.58
C GLU A 134 2.50 -5.38 -18.92
N ARG A 135 1.78 -6.49 -18.87
CA ARG A 135 0.32 -6.49 -19.09
C ARG A 135 -0.38 -5.63 -18.02
N VAL A 136 -0.05 -5.82 -16.76
CA VAL A 136 -0.68 -5.10 -15.64
C VAL A 136 -0.33 -3.60 -15.71
N ILE A 137 0.90 -3.25 -16.07
CA ILE A 137 1.29 -1.86 -16.29
C ILE A 137 0.46 -1.26 -17.44
N LYS A 138 0.34 -1.96 -18.54
CA LYS A 138 -0.37 -1.47 -19.72
C LYS A 138 -1.88 -1.33 -19.50
N GLU A 139 -2.50 -2.34 -18.90
CA GLU A 139 -3.96 -2.37 -18.72
C GLU A 139 -4.46 -1.55 -17.53
N TYR A 140 -3.68 -1.49 -16.46
CA TYR A 140 -4.11 -0.86 -15.21
C TYR A 140 -3.27 0.36 -14.80
N GLY A 141 -2.18 0.66 -15.51
CA GLY A 141 -1.29 1.76 -15.16
C GLY A 141 -0.62 1.55 -13.80
N ALA A 142 -0.21 0.32 -13.51
CA ALA A 142 0.27 -0.06 -12.18
C ALA A 142 1.52 0.72 -11.73
N ASP A 143 2.39 1.10 -12.67
CA ASP A 143 3.60 1.90 -12.39
C ASP A 143 3.23 3.31 -11.90
N THR A 144 2.38 4.00 -12.64
CA THR A 144 1.83 5.31 -12.23
C THR A 144 1.03 5.17 -10.96
N GLY A 145 0.22 4.11 -10.86
CA GLY A 145 -0.61 3.82 -9.69
C GLY A 145 0.21 3.65 -8.41
N MET A 146 1.37 2.99 -8.48
CA MET A 146 2.26 2.83 -7.33
C MET A 146 2.75 4.19 -6.82
N VAL A 147 3.21 5.05 -7.72
CA VAL A 147 3.69 6.39 -7.37
C VAL A 147 2.57 7.23 -6.75
N GLN A 148 1.38 7.20 -7.34
CA GLN A 148 0.22 7.91 -6.81
C GLN A 148 -0.20 7.40 -5.43
N THR A 149 -0.20 6.09 -5.23
CA THR A 149 -0.54 5.47 -3.94
C THR A 149 0.44 5.90 -2.85
N LEU A 150 1.74 5.89 -3.16
CA LEU A 150 2.77 6.35 -2.23
C LEU A 150 2.62 7.83 -1.87
N THR A 151 2.23 8.65 -2.84
CA THR A 151 1.97 10.07 -2.60
C THR A 151 0.74 10.27 -1.71
N ARG A 152 -0.34 9.53 -1.96
CA ARG A 152 -1.54 9.57 -1.10
C ARG A 152 -1.23 9.15 0.32
N LEU A 153 -0.42 8.10 0.48
CA LEU A 153 0.03 7.65 1.79
C LEU A 153 0.83 8.75 2.50
N ALA A 154 1.75 9.42 1.80
CA ALA A 154 2.52 10.51 2.36
C ALA A 154 1.64 11.67 2.82
N ASP A 155 0.67 12.05 2.00
CA ASP A 155 -0.27 13.12 2.33
C ASP A 155 -1.14 12.74 3.53
N TYR A 156 -1.60 11.50 3.58
CA TYR A 156 -2.39 11.00 4.70
C TYR A 156 -1.60 10.98 6.01
N LEU A 157 -0.36 10.51 5.98
CA LEU A 157 0.51 10.50 7.15
C LEU A 157 0.82 11.90 7.65
N ALA A 158 1.04 12.85 6.75
CA ALA A 158 1.29 14.25 7.11
C ALA A 158 0.07 14.87 7.81
N ALA A 159 -1.13 14.62 7.29
CA ALA A 159 -2.38 15.11 7.89
C ALA A 159 -2.66 14.44 9.23
N ASP A 160 -2.45 13.13 9.35
CA ASP A 160 -2.66 12.38 10.58
C ASP A 160 -1.68 12.82 11.68
N THR A 161 -0.42 13.03 11.33
CA THR A 161 0.60 13.52 12.26
C THR A 161 0.24 14.92 12.77
N MET A 162 -0.19 15.82 11.90
CA MET A 162 -0.64 17.15 12.27
C MET A 162 -1.85 17.10 13.20
N GLN A 163 -2.81 16.23 12.92
CA GLN A 163 -4.00 16.08 13.74
C GLN A 163 -3.64 15.53 15.13
N THR A 164 -2.74 14.57 15.21
CA THR A 164 -2.25 14.01 16.47
C THR A 164 -1.56 15.10 17.33
N GLU A 165 -0.74 15.92 16.71
CA GLU A 165 -0.06 17.02 17.39
C GLU A 165 -1.05 18.05 17.92
N ARG A 166 -2.07 18.41 17.14
CA ARG A 166 -3.15 19.33 17.56
C ARG A 166 -3.91 18.76 18.76
N ASN A 167 -4.29 17.50 18.71
CA ASN A 167 -5.01 16.85 19.78
C ASN A 167 -4.17 16.80 21.06
N PHE A 168 -2.88 16.54 20.94
CA PHE A 168 -1.95 16.54 22.08
C PHE A 168 -1.82 17.94 22.68
N ALA A 169 -1.69 18.98 21.84
CA ALA A 169 -1.57 20.37 22.29
C ALA A 169 -2.85 20.89 22.95
N SER A 170 -4.04 20.43 22.54
CA SER A 170 -5.34 20.86 23.06
C SER A 170 -5.88 19.99 24.19
N GLY A 171 -5.28 18.83 24.43
CA GLY A 171 -5.73 17.85 25.41
C GLY A 171 -5.24 18.09 26.84
N ARG A 172 -5.18 19.32 27.30
CA ARG A 172 -4.69 19.67 28.63
C ARG A 172 -5.72 19.52 29.72
#